data_f004c2ad52281718dd8a228ed047c9d8
#
_entry.id   f004c2ad52281718dd8a228ed047c9d8
#
_cell.length_a   1.000
_cell.length_b   1.000
_cell.length_c   1.000
_cell.angle_alpha   90.00
_cell.angle_beta   90.00
_cell.angle_gamma   90.00
#
_symmetry.space_group_name_H-M   'P 1'
#
loop_
_entity.id
_entity.type
_entity.pdbx_description
1 polymer ?
#
loop_
_entity_poly.entity_id
_entity_poly.type
_entity_poly.pdbx_seq_one_letter_code
_entity_poly.pdbx_strand_id
1 'polypeptide(L)' 'MSGSRRNSHRDKVYEYIKVRIDMLAEERTKNDNEVAHMVIDKCVGELCYVMEMMEREHNNT' A
#
# COMPACT_ATOMS: atom_id res chain seq x y z
N MET A 1 -1.22 26.04 -1.71
CA MET A 1 -1.83 25.22 -2.66
C MET A 1 -0.91 24.70 -3.71
N SER A 2 -0.10 25.55 -4.26
CA SER A 2 0.77 25.13 -5.34
C SER A 2 1.78 24.08 -4.87
N GLY A 3 2.15 24.12 -3.60
CA GLY A 3 3.10 23.18 -3.07
C GLY A 3 2.61 21.75 -3.11
N SER A 4 1.32 21.57 -2.90
CA SER A 4 0.78 20.21 -2.86
C SER A 4 0.72 19.60 -4.25
N ARG A 5 0.74 20.44 -5.28
CA ARG A 5 0.69 19.92 -6.63
C ARG A 5 1.93 19.13 -7.00
N ARG A 6 3.06 19.53 -6.43
CA ARG A 6 4.30 18.88 -6.72
C ARG A 6 4.32 17.44 -6.27
N ASN A 7 3.67 17.15 -5.14
CA ASN A 7 3.66 15.81 -4.56
C ASN A 7 2.41 15.03 -4.90
N SER A 8 1.53 15.60 -5.70
CA SER A 8 0.23 14.96 -5.90
C SER A 8 0.35 13.60 -6.56
N HIS A 9 1.33 13.42 -7.45
CA HIS A 9 1.51 12.12 -8.09
C HIS A 9 1.94 11.08 -7.08
N ARG A 10 2.92 11.42 -6.25
CA ARG A 10 3.39 10.50 -5.22
C ARG A 10 2.29 10.22 -4.21
N ASP A 11 1.53 11.25 -3.86
CA ASP A 11 0.44 11.08 -2.92
C ASP A 11 -0.62 10.14 -3.46
N LYS A 12 -0.89 10.22 -4.76
CA LYS A 12 -1.88 9.34 -5.37
C LYS A 12 -1.42 7.89 -5.36
N VAL A 13 -0.15 7.67 -5.64
CA VAL A 13 0.39 6.31 -5.60
C VAL A 13 0.32 5.76 -4.18
N TYR A 14 0.69 6.56 -3.21
CA TYR A 14 0.65 6.16 -1.82
C TYR A 14 -0.77 5.81 -1.41
N GLU A 15 -1.72 6.66 -1.78
CA GLU A 15 -3.12 6.42 -1.47
C GLU A 15 -3.62 5.15 -2.15
N TYR A 16 -3.22 4.94 -3.38
CA TYR A 16 -3.62 3.75 -4.10
C TYR A 16 -3.15 2.50 -3.38
N ILE A 17 -1.91 2.50 -2.94
CA ILE A 17 -1.35 1.36 -2.23
C ILE A 17 -2.11 1.11 -0.93
N LYS A 18 -2.42 2.16 -0.19
CA LYS A 18 -3.17 2.03 1.05
C LYS A 18 -4.54 1.42 0.80
N VAL A 19 -5.21 1.88 -0.25
CA VAL A 19 -6.53 1.35 -0.59
C VAL A 19 -6.41 -0.13 -0.95
N ARG A 20 -5.38 -0.49 -1.70
CA ARG A 20 -5.18 -1.89 -2.07
C ARG A 20 -4.96 -2.76 -0.85
N ILE A 21 -4.17 -2.27 0.10
CA ILE A 21 -3.93 -3.02 1.33
C ILE A 21 -5.24 -3.22 2.08
N ASP A 22 -6.04 -2.17 2.17
CA ASP A 22 -7.33 -2.28 2.87
C ASP A 22 -8.24 -3.29 2.18
N MET A 23 -8.27 -3.25 0.86
CA MET A 23 -9.11 -4.18 0.10
C MET A 23 -8.65 -5.62 0.29
N LEU A 24 -7.35 -5.83 0.30
CA LEU A 24 -6.81 -7.16 0.49
C LEU A 24 -7.09 -7.68 1.90
N ALA A 25 -6.98 -6.80 2.89
CA ALA A 25 -7.29 -7.18 4.26
C ALA A 25 -8.75 -7.57 4.40
N GLU A 26 -9.63 -6.84 3.72
CA GLU A 26 -11.05 -7.15 3.74
C GLU A 26 -11.32 -8.47 3.07
N GLU A 27 -10.66 -8.71 1.95
CA GLU A 27 -10.80 -9.95 1.23
C GLU A 27 -10.38 -11.12 2.11
N ARG A 28 -9.31 -10.91 2.89
CA ARG A 28 -8.80 -11.95 3.77
C ARG A 28 -9.84 -12.36 4.81
N THR A 29 -10.55 -11.38 5.36
CA THR A 29 -11.55 -11.67 6.37
C THR A 29 -12.76 -12.42 5.80
N LYS A 30 -13.01 -12.24 4.51
CA LYS A 30 -14.14 -12.89 3.87
C LYS A 30 -13.81 -14.28 3.38
N ASN A 31 -12.54 -14.64 3.37
CA ASN A 31 -12.09 -15.88 2.76
C ASN A 31 -11.56 -16.82 3.83
N ASP A 32 -12.05 -18.06 3.82
CA ASP A 32 -11.60 -19.06 4.78
C ASP A 32 -10.46 -19.89 4.27
N ASN A 33 -10.07 -19.69 3.04
CA ASN A 33 -9.04 -20.51 2.40
C ASN A 33 -7.65 -20.10 2.87
N GLU A 34 -6.91 -21.08 3.42
CA GLU A 34 -5.58 -20.79 3.93
C GLU A 34 -4.62 -20.35 2.83
N VAL A 35 -4.75 -20.98 1.67
CA VAL A 35 -3.89 -20.59 0.56
C VAL A 35 -4.13 -19.17 0.14
N ALA A 36 -5.41 -18.79 0.09
CA ALA A 36 -5.75 -17.40 -0.23
C ALA A 36 -5.16 -16.45 0.80
N HIS A 37 -5.22 -16.83 2.08
CA HIS A 37 -4.65 -15.99 3.14
C HIS A 37 -3.16 -15.80 2.93
N MET A 38 -2.45 -16.87 2.57
CA MET A 38 -1.02 -16.77 2.34
C MET A 38 -0.70 -15.84 1.20
N VAL A 39 -1.45 -15.93 0.12
CA VAL A 39 -1.22 -15.08 -1.04
C VAL A 39 -1.49 -13.62 -0.67
N ILE A 40 -2.60 -13.39 0.03
CA ILE A 40 -2.95 -12.03 0.43
C ILE A 40 -1.90 -11.46 1.38
N ASP A 41 -1.45 -12.26 2.33
CA ASP A 41 -0.43 -11.80 3.28
C ASP A 41 0.86 -11.41 2.54
N LYS A 42 1.22 -12.19 1.54
CA LYS A 42 2.42 -11.87 0.77
C LYS A 42 2.24 -10.58 0.00
N CYS A 43 1.08 -10.40 -0.63
CA CYS A 43 0.81 -9.18 -1.38
C CYS A 43 0.82 -7.96 -0.45
N VAL A 44 0.17 -8.08 0.70
CA VAL A 44 0.15 -6.98 1.64
C VAL A 44 1.55 -6.66 2.12
N GLY A 45 2.35 -7.68 2.38
CA GLY A 45 3.72 -7.47 2.82
C GLY A 45 4.53 -6.71 1.80
N GLU A 46 4.37 -7.06 0.53
CA GLU A 46 5.11 -6.38 -0.52
C GLU A 46 4.66 -4.94 -0.69
N LEU A 47 3.35 -4.71 -0.59
CA LEU A 47 2.84 -3.35 -0.67
C LEU A 47 3.33 -2.50 0.49
N CYS A 48 3.36 -3.07 1.68
CA CYS A 48 3.89 -2.36 2.83
C CYS A 48 5.36 -2.03 2.65
N TYR A 49 6.11 -2.96 2.07
CA TYR A 49 7.52 -2.71 1.80
C TYR A 49 7.70 -1.54 0.85
N VAL A 50 6.88 -1.49 -0.19
CA VAL A 50 6.95 -0.39 -1.15
C VAL A 50 6.66 0.93 -0.45
N MET A 51 5.65 0.94 0.43
CA MET A 51 5.32 2.15 1.16
C MET A 51 6.49 2.60 2.03
N GLU A 52 7.14 1.65 2.68
CA GLU A 52 8.30 1.99 3.51
C GLU A 52 9.40 2.60 2.67
N MET A 53 9.63 2.03 1.50
CA MET A 53 10.66 2.57 0.61
C MET A 53 10.33 3.98 0.19
N MET A 54 9.07 4.22 -0.12
CA MET A 54 8.64 5.56 -0.51
C MET A 54 8.85 6.56 0.61
N GLU A 55 8.53 6.14 1.82
CA GLU A 55 8.70 7.03 2.98
C GLU A 55 10.17 7.31 3.23
N ARG A 56 11.01 6.30 3.08
CA ARG A 56 12.44 6.49 3.27
C ARG A 56 13.00 7.48 2.28
N GLU A 57 12.63 7.32 1.01
CA GLU A 57 13.12 8.23 0.00
C GLU A 57 12.67 9.65 0.27
N HIS A 58 11.42 9.79 0.71
CA HIS A 58 10.90 11.11 1.02
C HIS A 58 11.67 11.73 2.17
N ASN A 59 12.00 10.94 3.17
CA ASN A 59 12.70 11.46 4.35
C ASN A 59 14.15 11.79 4.07
N ASN A 60 14.73 11.11 3.08
CA ASN A 60 16.14 11.32 2.76
C ASN A 60 16.38 12.56 1.91
N THR A 61 15.35 13.08 1.30
CA THR A 61 15.50 14.29 0.51
C THR A 61 15.18 15.52 1.32
#